data_4e6f54ea17ccad3774b2845fcb36f1cd
#
_entry.id   4e6f54ea17ccad3774b2845fcb36f1cd
#
_cell.length_a   1.000
_cell.length_b   1.000
_cell.length_c   1.000
_cell.angle_alpha   90.00
_cell.angle_beta   90.00
_cell.angle_gamma   90.00
#
_symmetry.space_group_name_H-M   'P 1'
#
loop_
_entity.id
_entity.type
_entity.pdbx_description
1 polymer ?
#
loop_
_entity_poly.entity_id
_entity_poly.type
_entity_poly.pdbx_seq_one_letter_code
_entity_poly.pdbx_strand_id
1 'polypeptide(L)'
;IPSPIEKLKEWFCMADYHVFSSTNLTEWQDHGVIVSQDKVPWVQDGSYTMWAPDCVEKDGKYYFYFPAAPKGEEKGFGIGVAVADQPEGPFMPMWKPIEGVHGIDPCVLIDKDGQAYIYWAGAGLHMAKLKPDMMELASEPKPVEGLPEGFKEGPFAFERNGKYYFTFPWVREKNGTETLAYAMADHPMGPFTFKGIIMDESPTKCWTNHHSIVEYQGQWYLFYHHNDYSPKFDKNRSVRIDSLNFNPDGTIQKVI
;
A
#
# COMPACT_ATOMS: atom_id res chain seq x y z
N ILE A 1 -12.29 5.94 17.18
CA ILE A 1 -12.29 5.64 18.64
C ILE A 1 -10.83 5.41 19.03
N PRO A 2 -10.30 6.12 20.04
CA PRO A 2 -8.94 5.86 20.51
C PRO A 2 -8.73 4.38 20.86
N SER A 3 -7.50 3.89 20.71
CA SER A 3 -7.16 2.50 21.04
C SER A 3 -7.55 2.13 22.46
N PRO A 4 -8.13 0.95 22.72
CA PRO A 4 -8.34 0.42 24.06
C PRO A 4 -7.02 0.07 24.76
N ILE A 5 -5.92 -0.01 24.01
CA ILE A 5 -4.58 -0.31 24.53
C ILE A 5 -3.94 1.01 24.99
N GLU A 6 -3.67 1.15 26.27
CA GLU A 6 -3.16 2.40 26.87
C GLU A 6 -1.93 2.97 26.17
N LYS A 7 -0.93 2.11 25.88
CA LYS A 7 0.31 2.51 25.19
C LYS A 7 0.13 2.94 23.75
N LEU A 8 -1.06 2.71 23.14
CA LEU A 8 -1.39 3.00 21.75
C LEU A 8 -2.55 4.00 21.61
N LYS A 9 -2.95 4.70 22.71
CA LYS A 9 -4.07 5.65 22.66
C LYS A 9 -3.90 6.74 21.62
N GLU A 10 -2.66 7.21 21.44
CA GLU A 10 -2.30 8.28 20.51
C GLU A 10 -1.69 7.73 19.21
N TRP A 11 -1.78 6.41 18.97
CA TRP A 11 -1.15 5.77 17.83
C TRP A 11 -2.07 4.74 17.16
N PHE A 12 -1.58 4.15 16.06
CA PHE A 12 -2.26 3.06 15.38
C PHE A 12 -2.33 1.81 16.27
N CYS A 13 -3.49 1.16 16.27
CA CYS A 13 -3.73 -0.10 16.94
C CYS A 13 -4.41 -1.04 15.94
N MET A 14 -3.61 -1.75 15.14
CA MET A 14 -4.09 -2.55 14.02
C MET A 14 -3.74 -4.02 14.25
N ALA A 15 -4.75 -4.84 14.49
CA ALA A 15 -4.61 -6.25 14.85
C ALA A 15 -4.83 -7.20 13.67
N ASP A 16 -5.59 -6.78 12.68
CA ASP A 16 -6.11 -7.62 11.62
C ASP A 16 -6.48 -6.81 10.37
N TYR A 17 -6.85 -7.55 9.33
CA TYR A 17 -7.36 -7.01 8.06
C TYR A 17 -8.70 -7.65 7.71
N HIS A 18 -9.62 -6.82 7.24
CA HIS A 18 -10.88 -7.23 6.64
C HIS A 18 -10.84 -7.09 5.13
N VAL A 19 -11.65 -7.88 4.45
CA VAL A 19 -11.90 -7.72 3.01
C VAL A 19 -13.36 -7.34 2.77
N PHE A 20 -13.54 -6.40 1.86
CA PHE A 20 -14.86 -5.93 1.44
C PHE A 20 -15.01 -6.12 -0.07
N SER A 21 -16.20 -6.47 -0.53
CA SER A 21 -16.52 -6.51 -1.95
C SER A 21 -17.68 -5.59 -2.29
N SER A 22 -17.67 -5.09 -3.53
CA SER A 22 -18.76 -4.29 -4.08
C SER A 22 -18.92 -4.54 -5.58
N THR A 23 -20.13 -4.42 -6.07
CA THR A 23 -20.45 -4.45 -7.51
C THR A 23 -20.78 -3.07 -8.08
N ASN A 24 -20.87 -2.04 -7.23
CA ASN A 24 -21.28 -0.68 -7.61
C ASN A 24 -20.46 0.44 -6.92
N LEU A 25 -19.47 0.08 -6.10
CA LEU A 25 -18.58 0.99 -5.34
C LEU A 25 -19.29 1.86 -4.29
N THR A 26 -20.57 1.62 -4.03
CA THR A 26 -21.38 2.38 -3.05
C THR A 26 -21.90 1.48 -1.93
N GLU A 27 -22.24 0.24 -2.24
CA GLU A 27 -22.69 -0.77 -1.29
C GLU A 27 -21.58 -1.81 -1.15
N TRP A 28 -21.18 -2.08 0.09
CA TRP A 28 -20.04 -2.94 0.39
C TRP A 28 -20.46 -4.07 1.31
N GLN A 29 -20.05 -5.29 0.97
CA GLN A 29 -20.20 -6.47 1.82
C GLN A 29 -18.88 -6.71 2.56
N ASP A 30 -18.93 -6.77 3.90
CA ASP A 30 -17.81 -7.21 4.74
C ASP A 30 -17.79 -8.75 4.78
N HIS A 31 -16.67 -9.35 4.38
CA HIS A 31 -16.42 -10.80 4.45
C HIS A 31 -15.67 -11.21 5.72
N GLY A 32 -15.38 -10.25 6.60
CA GLY A 32 -14.70 -10.49 7.85
C GLY A 32 -13.18 -10.46 7.77
N VAL A 33 -12.57 -10.96 8.83
CA VAL A 33 -11.11 -10.95 9.00
C VAL A 33 -10.46 -12.00 8.10
N ILE A 34 -9.50 -11.55 7.29
CA ILE A 34 -8.72 -12.41 6.38
C ILE A 34 -7.34 -12.79 6.94
N VAL A 35 -6.67 -11.87 7.64
CA VAL A 35 -5.40 -12.11 8.32
C VAL A 35 -5.41 -11.37 9.66
N SER A 36 -4.99 -12.03 10.74
CA SER A 36 -4.85 -11.40 12.06
C SER A 36 -3.50 -11.73 12.70
N GLN A 37 -2.99 -10.85 13.54
CA GLN A 37 -1.66 -10.96 14.13
C GLN A 37 -1.45 -12.25 14.94
N ASP A 38 -2.50 -12.76 15.58
CA ASP A 38 -2.46 -14.01 16.37
C ASP A 38 -2.39 -15.28 15.52
N LYS A 39 -2.68 -15.18 14.22
CA LYS A 39 -2.60 -16.27 13.25
C LYS A 39 -1.31 -16.26 12.43
N VAL A 40 -0.51 -15.21 12.52
CA VAL A 40 0.76 -15.11 11.80
C VAL A 40 1.91 -15.56 12.69
N PRO A 41 2.59 -16.68 12.39
CA PRO A 41 3.53 -17.33 13.32
C PRO A 41 4.71 -16.46 13.75
N TRP A 42 5.16 -15.56 12.88
CA TRP A 42 6.34 -14.71 13.11
C TRP A 42 6.04 -13.32 13.68
N VAL A 43 4.77 -12.91 13.71
CA VAL A 43 4.38 -11.58 14.22
C VAL A 43 4.43 -11.56 15.74
N GLN A 44 5.00 -10.49 16.29
CA GLN A 44 5.10 -10.26 17.74
C GLN A 44 3.73 -10.16 18.37
N ASP A 45 3.45 -10.98 19.36
CA ASP A 45 2.19 -11.02 20.07
C ASP A 45 1.85 -9.65 20.69
N GLY A 46 0.64 -9.15 20.43
CA GLY A 46 0.17 -7.87 20.94
C GLY A 46 0.96 -6.65 20.44
N SER A 47 1.59 -6.76 19.27
CA SER A 47 2.28 -5.63 18.64
C SER A 47 1.32 -4.61 18.05
N TYR A 48 0.19 -5.08 17.52
CA TYR A 48 -0.82 -4.26 16.83
C TYR A 48 -0.24 -3.46 15.65
N THR A 49 0.67 -4.09 14.92
CA THR A 49 1.46 -3.48 13.84
C THR A 49 1.08 -4.02 12.46
N MET A 50 -0.13 -4.54 12.29
CA MET A 50 -0.67 -4.95 11.00
C MET A 50 -1.04 -3.68 10.19
N TRP A 51 0.01 -3.00 9.66
CA TRP A 51 -0.13 -1.71 8.99
C TRP A 51 -0.49 -1.88 7.51
N ALA A 52 -0.23 -0.87 6.67
CA ALA A 52 -0.74 -0.80 5.31
C ALA A 52 -0.34 -2.00 4.43
N PRO A 53 -1.32 -2.76 3.91
CA PRO A 53 -1.11 -3.95 3.08
C PRO A 53 -1.26 -3.63 1.59
N ASP A 54 -0.93 -4.63 0.77
CA ASP A 54 -1.34 -4.72 -0.63
C ASP A 54 -1.81 -6.14 -0.96
N CYS A 55 -2.63 -6.27 -2.01
CA CYS A 55 -3.12 -7.56 -2.48
C CYS A 55 -3.15 -7.61 -4.01
N VAL A 56 -2.59 -8.68 -4.57
CA VAL A 56 -2.62 -8.93 -6.02
C VAL A 56 -3.11 -10.34 -6.33
N GLU A 57 -3.75 -10.50 -7.48
CA GLU A 57 -4.10 -11.80 -8.04
C GLU A 57 -3.04 -12.21 -9.07
N LYS A 58 -2.63 -13.48 -9.01
CA LYS A 58 -1.80 -14.10 -10.05
C LYS A 58 -2.12 -15.58 -10.18
N ASP A 59 -2.37 -16.03 -11.40
CA ASP A 59 -2.59 -17.43 -11.73
C ASP A 59 -3.70 -18.09 -10.89
N GLY A 60 -4.78 -17.34 -10.61
CA GLY A 60 -5.93 -17.79 -9.83
C GLY A 60 -5.68 -17.85 -8.31
N LYS A 61 -4.60 -17.25 -7.84
CA LYS A 61 -4.29 -17.11 -6.41
C LYS A 61 -4.18 -15.65 -6.02
N TYR A 62 -4.55 -15.35 -4.77
CA TYR A 62 -4.47 -14.03 -4.17
C TYR A 62 -3.31 -13.98 -3.18
N TYR A 63 -2.42 -13.01 -3.36
CA TYR A 63 -1.23 -12.79 -2.55
C TYR A 63 -1.41 -11.50 -1.76
N PHE A 64 -1.55 -11.63 -0.46
CA PHE A 64 -1.76 -10.52 0.47
C PHE A 64 -0.46 -10.20 1.20
N TYR A 65 0.12 -9.04 0.91
CA TYR A 65 1.37 -8.57 1.50
C TYR A 65 1.07 -7.60 2.64
N PHE A 66 1.73 -7.78 3.77
CA PHE A 66 1.49 -6.95 4.95
C PHE A 66 2.75 -6.75 5.77
N PRO A 67 2.99 -5.54 6.33
CA PRO A 67 4.06 -5.30 7.27
C PRO A 67 3.62 -5.68 8.68
N ALA A 68 4.54 -6.19 9.48
CA ALA A 68 4.36 -6.35 10.92
C ALA A 68 5.68 -6.41 11.67
N ALA A 69 5.65 -6.13 12.98
CA ALA A 69 6.79 -6.30 13.84
C ALA A 69 7.06 -7.80 14.09
N PRO A 70 8.27 -8.32 13.80
CA PRO A 70 8.60 -9.72 14.01
C PRO A 70 8.80 -10.05 15.48
N LYS A 71 8.68 -11.34 15.85
CA LYS A 71 9.08 -11.89 17.15
C LYS A 71 10.58 -11.89 17.30
N GLY A 72 11.06 -11.80 18.55
CA GLY A 72 12.47 -11.93 18.87
C GLY A 72 13.19 -10.60 19.01
N GLU A 73 14.51 -10.62 18.76
CA GLU A 73 15.39 -9.44 18.92
C GLU A 73 15.45 -8.54 17.69
N GLU A 74 14.87 -8.96 16.56
CA GLU A 74 14.83 -8.16 15.36
C GLU A 74 13.98 -6.91 15.58
N LYS A 75 14.59 -5.76 15.31
CA LYS A 75 13.92 -4.47 15.39
C LYS A 75 13.42 -4.04 14.02
N GLY A 76 12.27 -3.36 14.01
CA GLY A 76 11.68 -2.85 12.79
C GLY A 76 10.51 -3.70 12.31
N PHE A 77 10.32 -3.74 11.00
CA PHE A 77 9.23 -4.45 10.36
C PHE A 77 9.74 -5.43 9.32
N GLY A 78 9.12 -6.60 9.27
CA GLY A 78 9.18 -7.51 8.14
C GLY A 78 7.91 -7.40 7.29
N ILE A 79 8.00 -7.77 6.02
CA ILE A 79 6.85 -7.89 5.13
C ILE A 79 6.53 -9.36 4.93
N GLY A 80 5.33 -9.77 5.35
CA GLY A 80 4.82 -11.12 5.17
C GLY A 80 3.94 -11.26 3.94
N VAL A 81 3.69 -12.51 3.57
CA VAL A 81 2.73 -12.88 2.54
C VAL A 81 1.74 -13.88 3.11
N ALA A 82 0.47 -13.70 2.80
CA ALA A 82 -0.56 -14.71 2.99
C ALA A 82 -1.22 -15.03 1.64
N VAL A 83 -1.55 -16.30 1.40
CA VAL A 83 -2.03 -16.76 0.10
C VAL A 83 -3.41 -17.40 0.24
N ALA A 84 -4.30 -17.10 -0.71
CA ALA A 84 -5.64 -17.69 -0.80
C ALA A 84 -6.00 -18.08 -2.24
N ASP A 85 -6.96 -19.00 -2.38
CA ASP A 85 -7.55 -19.38 -3.68
C ASP A 85 -8.77 -18.51 -4.04
N GLN A 86 -9.27 -17.70 -3.09
CA GLN A 86 -10.40 -16.78 -3.29
C GLN A 86 -10.07 -15.41 -2.68
N PRO A 87 -10.60 -14.30 -3.22
CA PRO A 87 -10.30 -12.96 -2.71
C PRO A 87 -10.74 -12.73 -1.27
N GLU A 88 -11.79 -13.41 -0.83
CA GLU A 88 -12.27 -13.38 0.55
C GLU A 88 -11.57 -14.39 1.47
N GLY A 89 -10.61 -15.14 0.96
CA GLY A 89 -9.85 -16.14 1.73
C GLY A 89 -10.46 -17.54 1.74
N PRO A 90 -10.05 -18.41 2.69
CA PRO A 90 -9.15 -18.11 3.80
C PRO A 90 -7.70 -17.88 3.34
N PHE A 91 -7.05 -16.86 3.88
CA PHE A 91 -5.63 -16.58 3.62
C PHE A 91 -4.73 -17.35 4.58
N MET A 92 -3.73 -18.04 4.04
CA MET A 92 -2.74 -18.80 4.78
C MET A 92 -1.42 -18.01 4.84
N PRO A 93 -1.03 -17.48 6.01
CA PRO A 93 0.20 -16.73 6.15
C PRO A 93 1.44 -17.62 6.10
N MET A 94 2.51 -17.09 5.51
CA MET A 94 3.83 -17.70 5.52
C MET A 94 4.41 -17.78 6.94
N TRP A 95 5.31 -18.75 7.16
CA TRP A 95 5.97 -18.98 8.46
C TRP A 95 6.99 -17.88 8.84
N LYS A 96 7.49 -17.13 7.87
CA LYS A 96 8.47 -16.06 8.03
C LYS A 96 8.16 -14.92 7.07
N PRO A 97 8.63 -13.69 7.33
CA PRO A 97 8.56 -12.61 6.35
C PRO A 97 9.43 -12.92 5.13
N ILE A 98 9.26 -12.15 4.06
CA ILE A 98 10.10 -12.23 2.86
C ILE A 98 11.54 -11.89 3.26
N GLU A 99 12.46 -12.79 3.00
CA GLU A 99 13.87 -12.60 3.30
C GLU A 99 14.47 -11.44 2.50
N GLY A 100 15.20 -10.55 3.19
CA GLY A 100 15.82 -9.36 2.56
C GLY A 100 14.86 -8.16 2.41
N VAL A 101 13.58 -8.28 2.84
CA VAL A 101 12.61 -7.18 2.79
C VAL A 101 12.33 -6.68 4.20
N HIS A 102 12.86 -5.50 4.53
CA HIS A 102 12.69 -4.85 5.83
C HIS A 102 12.04 -3.49 5.66
N GLY A 103 10.87 -3.29 6.25
CA GLY A 103 10.13 -2.04 6.14
C GLY A 103 8.62 -2.22 6.18
N ILE A 104 7.93 -1.23 5.64
CA ILE A 104 6.47 -1.09 5.65
C ILE A 104 5.94 -0.82 4.26
N ASP A 105 4.61 -0.81 4.13
CA ASP A 105 3.87 -0.35 2.96
C ASP A 105 4.27 -1.07 1.68
N PRO A 106 4.20 -2.41 1.63
CA PRO A 106 4.44 -3.12 0.40
C PRO A 106 3.43 -2.71 -0.67
N CYS A 107 3.90 -2.66 -1.91
CA CYS A 107 3.07 -2.59 -3.11
C CYS A 107 3.64 -3.55 -4.14
N VAL A 108 2.79 -4.31 -4.81
CA VAL A 108 3.21 -5.29 -5.82
C VAL A 108 2.57 -4.96 -7.17
N LEU A 109 3.40 -4.90 -8.20
CA LEU A 109 2.98 -4.76 -9.58
C LEU A 109 3.33 -6.03 -10.36
N ILE A 110 2.36 -6.60 -11.06
CA ILE A 110 2.58 -7.70 -12.00
C ILE A 110 2.56 -7.10 -13.42
N ASP A 111 3.68 -7.25 -14.11
CA ASP A 111 3.83 -6.75 -15.47
C ASP A 111 3.19 -7.70 -16.50
N LYS A 112 3.00 -7.23 -17.72
CA LYS A 112 2.37 -7.95 -18.83
C LYS A 112 3.06 -9.28 -19.20
N ASP A 113 4.36 -9.38 -18.91
CA ASP A 113 5.14 -10.62 -19.10
C ASP A 113 5.00 -11.60 -17.91
N GLY A 114 4.20 -11.25 -16.90
CA GLY A 114 4.00 -12.05 -15.69
C GLY A 114 5.09 -11.86 -14.63
N GLN A 115 6.10 -11.02 -14.87
CA GLN A 115 7.09 -10.69 -13.84
C GLN A 115 6.48 -9.79 -12.80
N ALA A 116 6.56 -10.19 -11.54
CA ALA A 116 6.12 -9.37 -10.41
C ALA A 116 7.27 -8.56 -9.82
N TYR A 117 6.94 -7.34 -9.39
CA TYR A 117 7.84 -6.38 -8.75
C TYR A 117 7.24 -5.96 -7.42
N ILE A 118 8.05 -5.94 -6.38
CA ILE A 118 7.66 -5.44 -5.06
C ILE A 118 8.38 -4.12 -4.77
N TYR A 119 7.63 -3.16 -4.23
CA TYR A 119 8.11 -1.88 -3.72
C TYR A 119 7.76 -1.78 -2.24
N TRP A 120 8.61 -1.16 -1.43
CA TRP A 120 8.35 -0.97 0.00
C TRP A 120 9.12 0.21 0.57
N ALA A 121 8.60 0.79 1.64
CA ALA A 121 9.24 1.86 2.39
C ALA A 121 10.07 1.28 3.56
N GLY A 122 11.23 1.88 3.79
CA GLY A 122 12.14 1.51 4.87
C GLY A 122 13.09 2.67 5.18
N ALA A 123 14.39 2.41 5.22
CA ALA A 123 15.39 3.48 5.20
C ALA A 123 15.52 4.07 3.77
N GLY A 124 14.42 4.60 3.26
CA GLY A 124 14.22 4.99 1.87
C GLY A 124 13.18 4.09 1.21
N LEU A 125 13.01 4.26 -0.09
CA LEU A 125 12.12 3.44 -0.90
C LEU A 125 12.92 2.44 -1.70
N HIS A 126 12.51 1.17 -1.64
CA HIS A 126 13.18 0.05 -2.27
C HIS A 126 12.26 -0.65 -3.27
N MET A 127 12.87 -1.33 -4.21
CA MET A 127 12.19 -2.20 -5.17
C MET A 127 13.03 -3.44 -5.49
N ALA A 128 12.35 -4.54 -5.81
CA ALA A 128 12.98 -5.78 -6.27
C ALA A 128 12.04 -6.57 -7.18
N LYS A 129 12.57 -7.54 -7.91
CA LYS A 129 11.77 -8.57 -8.58
C LYS A 129 11.37 -9.65 -7.58
N LEU A 130 10.15 -10.15 -7.71
CA LEU A 130 9.70 -11.37 -7.04
C LEU A 130 9.93 -12.60 -7.92
N LYS A 131 10.18 -13.74 -7.28
CA LYS A 131 10.15 -15.05 -7.97
C LYS A 131 8.73 -15.39 -8.44
N PRO A 132 8.58 -16.37 -9.33
CA PRO A 132 7.25 -16.80 -9.80
C PRO A 132 6.30 -17.24 -8.69
N ASP A 133 6.82 -17.70 -7.55
CA ASP A 133 6.05 -18.08 -6.37
C ASP A 133 5.44 -16.89 -5.61
N MET A 134 5.83 -15.66 -5.96
CA MET A 134 5.37 -14.40 -5.35
C MET A 134 5.79 -14.20 -3.87
N MET A 135 6.65 -15.06 -3.32
CA MET A 135 6.96 -15.12 -1.88
C MET A 135 8.44 -14.88 -1.57
N GLU A 136 9.29 -14.84 -2.59
CA GLU A 136 10.73 -14.65 -2.45
C GLU A 136 11.25 -13.63 -3.47
N LEU A 137 12.35 -12.96 -3.13
CA LEU A 137 13.03 -12.06 -4.07
C LEU A 137 13.77 -12.83 -5.16
N ALA A 138 13.63 -12.38 -6.41
CA ALA A 138 14.39 -12.84 -7.56
C ALA A 138 15.58 -11.93 -7.90
N SER A 139 15.68 -10.76 -7.24
CA SER A 139 16.79 -9.83 -7.43
C SER A 139 17.14 -9.15 -6.10
N GLU A 140 18.37 -8.64 -6.01
CA GLU A 140 18.76 -7.77 -4.92
C GLU A 140 17.87 -6.51 -4.85
N PRO A 141 17.51 -6.02 -3.65
CA PRO A 141 16.84 -4.75 -3.45
C PRO A 141 17.63 -3.58 -4.04
N LYS A 142 16.93 -2.66 -4.67
CA LYS A 142 17.47 -1.42 -5.22
C LYS A 142 16.66 -0.22 -4.73
N PRO A 143 17.27 0.95 -4.56
CA PRO A 143 16.53 2.17 -4.30
C PRO A 143 15.67 2.55 -5.52
N VAL A 144 14.51 3.15 -5.28
CA VAL A 144 13.71 3.77 -6.34
C VAL A 144 14.29 5.15 -6.62
N GLU A 145 14.66 5.39 -7.88
CA GLU A 145 15.29 6.62 -8.35
C GLU A 145 14.30 7.56 -9.05
N GLY A 146 14.59 8.85 -9.02
CA GLY A 146 13.84 9.88 -9.76
C GLY A 146 12.64 10.48 -9.01
N LEU A 147 12.52 10.19 -7.71
CA LEU A 147 11.50 10.80 -6.85
C LEU A 147 12.01 12.12 -6.23
N PRO A 148 11.10 13.07 -5.94
CA PRO A 148 11.47 14.32 -5.28
C PRO A 148 11.87 14.10 -3.82
N GLU A 149 12.63 15.02 -3.25
CA GLU A 149 12.81 15.09 -1.80
C GLU A 149 11.46 15.25 -1.09
N GLY A 150 11.33 14.70 0.12
CA GLY A 150 10.09 14.74 0.90
C GLY A 150 9.17 13.53 0.68
N PHE A 151 9.57 12.55 -0.14
CA PHE A 151 8.95 11.22 -0.11
C PHE A 151 9.02 10.64 1.31
N LYS A 152 7.94 9.99 1.74
CA LYS A 152 7.86 9.37 3.08
C LYS A 152 7.67 7.87 3.00
N GLU A 153 6.51 7.43 2.58
CA GLU A 153 6.03 6.05 2.65
C GLU A 153 4.85 5.86 1.68
N GLY A 154 4.14 4.75 1.75
CA GLY A 154 2.87 4.54 1.05
C GLY A 154 2.96 4.50 -0.47
N PRO A 155 3.94 3.79 -1.07
CA PRO A 155 4.02 3.69 -2.52
C PRO A 155 2.86 2.89 -3.09
N PHE A 156 2.42 3.25 -4.29
CA PHE A 156 1.55 2.43 -5.11
C PHE A 156 2.00 2.49 -6.56
N ALA A 157 1.97 1.36 -7.26
CA ALA A 157 2.41 1.26 -8.66
C ALA A 157 1.37 0.58 -9.52
N PHE A 158 1.15 1.10 -10.73
CA PHE A 158 0.29 0.48 -11.73
C PHE A 158 0.82 0.74 -13.15
N GLU A 159 0.40 -0.10 -14.08
CA GLU A 159 0.68 0.07 -15.51
C GLU A 159 -0.59 0.55 -16.24
N ARG A 160 -0.40 1.48 -17.19
CA ARG A 160 -1.44 1.92 -18.11
C ARG A 160 -0.82 2.30 -19.46
N ASN A 161 -1.28 1.65 -20.54
CA ASN A 161 -0.86 1.95 -21.91
C ASN A 161 0.67 1.91 -22.13
N GLY A 162 1.36 0.97 -21.51
CA GLY A 162 2.80 0.81 -21.64
C GLY A 162 3.63 1.79 -20.83
N LYS A 163 3.00 2.54 -19.92
CA LYS A 163 3.67 3.43 -18.97
C LYS A 163 3.44 2.95 -17.55
N TYR A 164 4.46 3.08 -16.72
CA TYR A 164 4.42 2.70 -15.31
C TYR A 164 4.27 3.95 -14.47
N TYR A 165 3.24 3.97 -13.64
CA TYR A 165 2.93 5.05 -12.72
C TYR A 165 3.35 4.61 -11.34
N PHE A 166 4.08 5.48 -10.66
CA PHE A 166 4.47 5.32 -9.28
C PHE A 166 3.91 6.48 -8.48
N THR A 167 2.96 6.19 -7.59
CA THR A 167 2.21 7.19 -6.83
C THR A 167 2.58 7.10 -5.36
N PHE A 168 2.61 8.22 -4.65
CA PHE A 168 3.12 8.27 -3.28
C PHE A 168 2.66 9.53 -2.54
N PRO A 169 2.51 9.45 -1.22
CA PRO A 169 2.40 10.62 -0.35
C PRO A 169 3.67 11.46 -0.41
N TRP A 170 3.52 12.77 -0.52
CA TRP A 170 4.63 13.69 -0.67
C TRP A 170 4.44 14.96 0.17
N VAL A 171 5.44 15.29 0.99
CA VAL A 171 5.49 16.52 1.78
C VAL A 171 6.27 17.56 0.99
N ARG A 172 5.58 18.51 0.36
CA ARG A 172 6.16 19.56 -0.46
C ARG A 172 6.97 20.57 0.33
N GLU A 173 6.47 20.93 1.50
CA GLU A 173 7.01 21.99 2.35
C GLU A 173 7.38 21.44 3.72
N LYS A 174 8.44 21.98 4.30
CA LYS A 174 8.99 21.51 5.59
C LYS A 174 7.95 21.39 6.72
N ASN A 175 6.92 22.22 6.70
CA ASN A 175 5.84 22.22 7.71
C ASN A 175 4.47 21.85 7.11
N GLY A 176 4.46 21.34 5.89
CA GLY A 176 3.26 20.87 5.20
C GLY A 176 2.83 19.49 5.68
N THR A 177 1.61 19.10 5.29
CA THR A 177 1.15 17.72 5.35
C THR A 177 1.38 17.00 4.02
N GLU A 178 0.87 15.81 3.88
CA GLU A 178 1.05 15.01 2.68
C GLU A 178 0.06 15.41 1.58
N THR A 179 0.59 15.67 0.39
CA THR A 179 -0.15 15.61 -0.86
C THR A 179 -0.03 14.20 -1.43
N LEU A 180 -0.85 13.86 -2.41
CA LEU A 180 -0.65 12.66 -3.22
C LEU A 180 -0.01 13.06 -4.55
N ALA A 181 1.15 12.51 -4.84
CA ALA A 181 1.95 12.83 -6.01
C ALA A 181 2.25 11.59 -6.85
N TYR A 182 2.81 11.79 -8.05
CA TYR A 182 3.19 10.68 -8.90
C TYR A 182 4.40 10.97 -9.79
N ALA A 183 5.06 9.90 -10.17
CA ALA A 183 6.12 9.84 -11.17
C ALA A 183 5.80 8.77 -12.22
N MET A 184 6.40 8.84 -13.38
CA MET A 184 6.19 7.89 -14.48
C MET A 184 7.51 7.36 -15.02
N ALA A 185 7.47 6.15 -15.55
CA ALA A 185 8.62 5.50 -16.21
C ALA A 185 8.18 4.66 -17.41
N ASP A 186 9.15 4.22 -18.21
CA ASP A 186 8.97 3.27 -19.31
C ASP A 186 9.23 1.82 -18.88
N HIS A 187 9.65 1.62 -17.63
CA HIS A 187 9.95 0.31 -17.07
C HIS A 187 9.52 0.26 -15.60
N PRO A 188 9.02 -0.88 -15.06
CA PRO A 188 8.56 -0.99 -13.67
C PRO A 188 9.65 -0.66 -12.63
N MET A 189 10.91 -0.87 -12.97
CA MET A 189 12.03 -0.51 -12.10
C MET A 189 12.62 0.88 -12.39
N GLY A 190 11.90 1.75 -13.08
CA GLY A 190 12.34 3.10 -13.39
C GLY A 190 13.44 3.19 -14.47
N PRO A 191 14.22 4.28 -14.52
CA PRO A 191 14.12 5.42 -13.61
C PRO A 191 12.81 6.18 -13.75
N PHE A 192 12.26 6.63 -12.64
CA PHE A 192 11.02 7.40 -12.63
C PHE A 192 11.29 8.89 -12.86
N THR A 193 10.32 9.55 -13.46
CA THR A 193 10.33 11.02 -13.65
C THR A 193 9.11 11.60 -12.97
N PHE A 194 9.32 12.48 -11.99
CA PHE A 194 8.26 13.20 -11.30
C PHE A 194 7.36 13.96 -12.29
N LYS A 195 6.05 13.84 -12.13
CA LYS A 195 5.06 14.44 -13.05
C LYS A 195 4.15 15.47 -12.38
N GLY A 196 3.87 15.33 -11.09
CA GLY A 196 3.02 16.29 -10.41
C GLY A 196 2.22 15.70 -9.26
N ILE A 197 1.14 16.40 -8.95
CA ILE A 197 0.26 16.12 -7.82
C ILE A 197 -1.04 15.56 -8.33
N ILE A 198 -1.49 14.45 -7.73
CA ILE A 198 -2.81 13.84 -7.97
C ILE A 198 -3.86 14.55 -7.12
N MET A 199 -3.56 14.80 -5.84
CA MET A 199 -4.47 15.41 -4.88
C MET A 199 -3.71 16.31 -3.91
N ASP A 200 -4.27 17.48 -3.60
CA ASP A 200 -3.71 18.39 -2.60
C ASP A 200 -3.82 17.85 -1.18
N GLU A 201 -3.20 18.56 -0.25
CA GLU A 201 -3.32 18.31 1.17
C GLU A 201 -4.79 18.33 1.60
N SER A 202 -5.18 17.36 2.41
CA SER A 202 -6.52 17.33 3.01
C SER A 202 -6.76 18.60 3.84
N PRO A 203 -7.96 19.23 3.79
CA PRO A 203 -8.32 20.36 4.64
C PRO A 203 -8.15 20.07 6.14
N THR A 204 -8.34 18.82 6.55
CA THR A 204 -8.17 18.35 7.93
C THR A 204 -6.72 17.96 8.25
N LYS A 205 -5.80 18.14 7.30
CA LYS A 205 -4.39 17.78 7.41
C LYS A 205 -4.17 16.32 7.81
N CYS A 206 -4.95 15.41 7.19
CA CYS A 206 -4.79 13.99 7.40
C CYS A 206 -3.36 13.56 7.08
N TRP A 207 -2.74 12.89 8.03
CA TRP A 207 -1.37 12.40 7.95
C TRP A 207 -1.33 10.92 7.60
N THR A 208 -0.18 10.41 7.16
CA THR A 208 -0.01 9.01 6.74
C THR A 208 -1.00 8.62 5.65
N ASN A 209 -1.07 9.45 4.61
CA ASN A 209 -2.00 9.25 3.50
C ASN A 209 -1.63 7.99 2.72
N HIS A 210 -2.58 7.05 2.63
CA HIS A 210 -2.46 5.84 1.83
C HIS A 210 -3.57 5.78 0.80
N HIS A 211 -3.26 5.16 -0.33
CA HIS A 211 -4.17 5.10 -1.47
C HIS A 211 -3.95 3.81 -2.27
N SER A 212 -4.90 3.53 -3.14
CA SER A 212 -4.76 2.57 -4.23
C SER A 212 -5.47 3.09 -5.47
N ILE A 213 -5.05 2.62 -6.64
CA ILE A 213 -5.63 3.03 -7.93
C ILE A 213 -6.00 1.77 -8.69
N VAL A 214 -7.25 1.70 -9.16
CA VAL A 214 -7.79 0.52 -9.84
C VAL A 214 -8.65 0.92 -11.02
N GLU A 215 -8.61 0.12 -12.09
CA GLU A 215 -9.57 0.21 -13.16
C GLU A 215 -10.74 -0.75 -12.87
N TYR A 216 -11.95 -0.21 -12.93
CA TYR A 216 -13.18 -0.97 -12.78
C TYR A 216 -14.21 -0.55 -13.84
N GLN A 217 -14.67 -1.49 -14.63
CA GLN A 217 -15.65 -1.27 -15.73
C GLN A 217 -15.23 -0.16 -16.70
N GLY A 218 -13.92 -0.07 -17.02
CA GLY A 218 -13.39 0.92 -17.98
C GLY A 218 -13.17 2.32 -17.41
N GLN A 219 -13.40 2.53 -16.13
CA GLN A 219 -13.11 3.77 -15.41
C GLN A 219 -12.04 3.51 -14.35
N TRP A 220 -11.08 4.43 -14.24
CA TRP A 220 -10.08 4.42 -13.18
C TRP A 220 -10.59 5.14 -11.95
N TYR A 221 -10.26 4.58 -10.78
CA TYR A 221 -10.65 5.10 -9.48
C TYR A 221 -9.46 5.23 -8.56
N LEU A 222 -9.46 6.31 -7.77
CA LEU A 222 -8.56 6.55 -6.65
C LEU A 222 -9.31 6.22 -5.36
N PHE A 223 -8.80 5.24 -4.62
CA PHE A 223 -9.21 4.95 -3.24
C PHE A 223 -8.22 5.59 -2.30
N TYR A 224 -8.69 6.33 -1.33
CA TYR A 224 -7.84 6.97 -0.34
C TYR A 224 -8.58 7.15 0.98
N HIS A 225 -7.86 7.43 2.03
CA HIS A 225 -8.48 7.68 3.32
C HIS A 225 -8.48 9.17 3.67
N HIS A 226 -9.38 9.53 4.57
CA HIS A 226 -9.51 10.84 5.16
C HIS A 226 -9.92 10.71 6.64
N ASN A 227 -9.84 11.80 7.40
CA ASN A 227 -10.21 11.85 8.80
C ASN A 227 -11.33 12.88 9.11
N ASP A 228 -12.16 13.21 8.13
CA ASP A 228 -13.22 14.23 8.29
C ASP A 228 -14.19 13.91 9.41
N TYR A 229 -14.43 12.60 9.68
CA TYR A 229 -15.29 12.16 10.78
C TYR A 229 -14.55 12.06 12.13
N SER A 230 -13.24 12.23 12.14
CA SER A 230 -12.38 12.20 13.33
C SER A 230 -11.28 13.27 13.25
N PRO A 231 -11.63 14.56 13.08
CA PRO A 231 -10.64 15.61 12.77
C PRO A 231 -9.63 15.88 13.90
N LYS A 232 -9.90 15.39 15.09
CA LYS A 232 -9.01 15.50 16.25
C LYS A 232 -8.10 14.27 16.45
N PHE A 233 -8.30 13.22 15.66
CA PHE A 233 -7.52 11.98 15.75
C PHE A 233 -7.36 11.35 14.37
N ASP A 234 -6.29 11.70 13.70
CA ASP A 234 -5.99 11.33 12.31
C ASP A 234 -5.68 9.84 12.08
N LYS A 235 -5.55 9.04 13.17
CA LYS A 235 -5.42 7.57 13.09
C LYS A 235 -6.78 6.85 12.95
N ASN A 236 -7.90 7.56 13.17
CA ASN A 236 -9.24 7.08 12.79
C ASN A 236 -9.58 7.56 11.38
N ARG A 237 -9.55 6.66 10.43
CA ARG A 237 -9.67 6.98 9.01
C ARG A 237 -10.91 6.37 8.40
N SER A 238 -11.45 7.02 7.39
CA SER A 238 -12.55 6.55 6.56
C SER A 238 -12.10 6.52 5.10
N VAL A 239 -12.64 5.60 4.32
CA VAL A 239 -12.31 5.46 2.89
C VAL A 239 -13.15 6.41 2.06
N ARG A 240 -12.52 7.01 1.05
CA ARG A 240 -13.16 7.78 -0.02
C ARG A 240 -12.74 7.24 -1.37
N ILE A 241 -13.62 7.38 -2.37
CA ILE A 241 -13.39 6.91 -3.74
C ILE A 241 -13.71 8.08 -4.67
N ASP A 242 -12.77 8.42 -5.53
CA ASP A 242 -12.96 9.40 -6.59
C ASP A 242 -12.58 8.83 -7.96
N SER A 243 -13.19 9.36 -9.01
CA SER A 243 -12.80 9.04 -10.38
C SER A 243 -11.42 9.60 -10.67
N LEU A 244 -10.54 8.77 -11.23
CA LEU A 244 -9.22 9.18 -11.69
C LEU A 244 -9.21 9.29 -13.21
N ASN A 245 -8.88 10.47 -13.73
CA ASN A 245 -8.87 10.74 -15.15
C ASN A 245 -7.44 11.04 -15.64
N PHE A 246 -7.23 10.83 -16.93
CA PHE A 246 -5.94 11.03 -17.58
C PHE A 246 -6.06 12.02 -18.73
N ASN A 247 -5.02 12.80 -18.94
CA ASN A 247 -4.86 13.64 -20.10
C ASN A 247 -4.47 12.79 -21.33
N PRO A 248 -4.61 13.34 -22.56
CA PRO A 248 -4.21 12.63 -23.78
C PRO A 248 -2.75 12.18 -23.82
N ASP A 249 -1.85 12.88 -23.11
CA ASP A 249 -0.44 12.54 -22.98
C ASP A 249 -0.15 11.48 -21.91
N GLY A 250 -1.19 10.95 -21.24
CA GLY A 250 -1.11 9.97 -20.18
C GLY A 250 -0.87 10.54 -18.78
N THR A 251 -0.67 11.84 -18.61
CA THR A 251 -0.56 12.44 -17.28
C THR A 251 -1.88 12.36 -16.52
N ILE A 252 -1.81 12.24 -15.18
CA ILE A 252 -3.00 12.18 -14.33
C ILE A 252 -3.60 13.58 -14.18
N GLN A 253 -4.92 13.68 -14.33
CA GLN A 253 -5.67 14.89 -13.97
C GLN A 253 -5.80 14.97 -12.45
N LYS A 254 -5.59 16.17 -11.92
CA LYS A 254 -5.70 16.39 -10.48
C LYS A 254 -7.12 16.17 -9.99
N VAL A 255 -7.26 15.39 -8.93
CA VAL A 255 -8.51 15.19 -8.19
C VAL A 255 -8.75 16.40 -7.29
N ILE A 256 -10.00 16.93 -7.27
CA ILE A 256 -10.39 18.16 -6.56
C ILE A 256 -11.31 17.83 -5.40
#